data_b87687b997a5a09a6664f96519d44399
#
_entry.id   b87687b997a5a09a6664f96519d44399
#
_cell.length_a   1.000
_cell.length_b   1.000
_cell.length_c   1.000
_cell.angle_alpha   90.00
_cell.angle_beta   90.00
_cell.angle_gamma   90.00
#
_symmetry.space_group_name_H-M   'P 1'
#
loop_
_entity.id
_entity.type
_entity.pdbx_description
1 polymer ?
#
loop_
_entity_poly.entity_id
_entity_poly.type
_entity_poly.pdbx_seq_one_letter_code
_entity_poly.pdbx_strand_id
1 'polypeptide(L)'
;ENRWMTDVNHRLAKTLVALYGSHTVFVLEDLTNVTFNTEDLPKSLRNSHRSWAFFQLEVFLTYKAQAVQSTVVKVSPAYTSQRCPKCGLIAKTNRHHDTHEYWCAQCQYRCNDDRLGAMNIEMLGQDWLNGVKRPKIQKLTTTG
;
A
#
# COMPACT_ATOMS: atom_id res chain seq x y z
N GLU A 1 -19.62 16.01 5.63
CA GLU A 1 -19.82 14.88 6.53
C GLU A 1 -19.96 13.58 5.76
N ASN A 2 -19.09 12.61 6.05
CA ASN A 2 -18.94 11.41 5.24
C ASN A 2 -19.35 10.15 5.99
N ARG A 3 -20.61 10.06 6.38
CA ARG A 3 -21.16 8.86 7.04
C ARG A 3 -21.01 7.61 6.16
N TRP A 4 -21.21 7.78 4.86
CA TRP A 4 -21.03 6.69 3.90
C TRP A 4 -19.61 6.14 3.92
N MET A 5 -18.59 7.02 3.85
CA MET A 5 -17.20 6.59 3.86
C MET A 5 -16.82 5.97 5.20
N THR A 6 -17.33 6.51 6.31
CA THR A 6 -17.12 5.92 7.64
C THR A 6 -17.69 4.51 7.69
N ASP A 7 -18.88 4.29 7.17
CA ASP A 7 -19.52 2.98 7.12
C ASP A 7 -18.73 2.01 6.23
N VAL A 8 -18.28 2.47 5.08
CA VAL A 8 -17.42 1.66 4.18
C VAL A 8 -16.13 1.24 4.88
N ASN A 9 -15.45 2.17 5.56
CA ASN A 9 -14.22 1.87 6.28
C ASN A 9 -14.43 0.89 7.42
N HIS A 10 -15.54 1.00 8.17
CA HIS A 10 -15.88 0.03 9.21
C HIS A 10 -16.10 -1.37 8.63
N ARG A 11 -16.85 -1.47 7.55
CA ARG A 11 -17.14 -2.74 6.89
C ARG A 11 -15.87 -3.37 6.33
N LEU A 12 -15.02 -2.56 5.69
CA LEU A 12 -13.77 -3.04 5.10
C LEU A 12 -12.84 -3.59 6.19
N ALA A 13 -12.65 -2.83 7.26
CA ALA A 13 -11.82 -3.26 8.38
C ALA A 13 -12.36 -4.54 9.02
N LYS A 14 -13.68 -4.61 9.25
CA LYS A 14 -14.34 -5.79 9.80
C LYS A 14 -14.16 -7.01 8.89
N THR A 15 -14.33 -6.82 7.59
CA THR A 15 -14.19 -7.90 6.60
C THR A 15 -12.75 -8.43 6.56
N LEU A 16 -11.77 -7.54 6.53
CA LEU A 16 -10.36 -7.94 6.52
C LEU A 16 -9.98 -8.76 7.75
N VAL A 17 -10.40 -8.31 8.93
CA VAL A 17 -10.12 -9.04 10.16
C VAL A 17 -10.87 -10.37 10.22
N ALA A 18 -12.11 -10.42 9.73
CA ALA A 18 -12.89 -11.66 9.68
C ALA A 18 -12.28 -12.68 8.71
N LEU A 19 -11.75 -12.22 7.56
CA LEU A 19 -11.16 -13.10 6.53
C LEU A 19 -9.83 -13.71 6.98
N TYR A 20 -9.00 -12.92 7.64
CA TYR A 20 -7.63 -13.34 7.96
C TYR A 20 -7.44 -13.77 9.41
N GLY A 21 -8.42 -13.52 10.27
CA GLY A 21 -8.46 -14.02 11.63
C GLY A 21 -7.43 -13.43 12.57
N SER A 22 -7.05 -14.22 13.57
CA SER A 22 -6.08 -13.84 14.59
C SER A 22 -4.64 -14.10 14.14
N HIS A 23 -3.68 -13.47 14.85
CA HIS A 23 -2.23 -13.66 14.62
C HIS A 23 -1.78 -13.35 13.20
N THR A 24 -2.39 -12.35 12.60
CA THR A 24 -2.09 -11.87 11.23
C THR A 24 -1.34 -10.54 11.32
N VAL A 25 -0.43 -10.32 10.40
CA VAL A 25 0.24 -9.02 10.23
C VAL A 25 -0.35 -8.36 9.00
N PHE A 26 -1.07 -7.26 9.20
CA PHE A 26 -1.59 -6.43 8.12
C PHE A 26 -0.53 -5.38 7.79
N VAL A 27 -0.11 -5.34 6.54
CA VAL A 27 0.95 -4.43 6.10
C VAL A 27 0.34 -3.33 5.23
N LEU A 28 0.54 -2.09 5.64
CA LEU A 28 0.03 -0.92 4.94
C LEU A 28 1.19 0.00 4.55
N GLU A 29 0.99 0.78 3.51
CA GLU A 29 1.92 1.86 3.20
C GLU A 29 1.80 2.99 4.21
N ASP A 30 2.94 3.54 4.61
CA ASP A 30 2.98 4.75 5.43
C ASP A 30 2.85 5.97 4.51
N LEU A 31 1.63 6.47 4.38
CA LEU A 31 1.31 7.59 3.52
C LEU A 31 1.31 8.94 4.24
N THR A 32 1.89 9.01 5.42
CA THR A 32 1.87 10.22 6.28
C THR A 32 2.44 11.44 5.56
N ASN A 33 3.51 11.26 4.76
CA ASN A 33 4.20 12.35 4.08
C ASN A 33 3.98 12.35 2.57
N VAL A 34 3.00 11.58 2.08
CA VAL A 34 2.73 11.49 0.64
C VAL A 34 1.76 12.58 0.22
N THR A 35 2.12 13.32 -0.84
CA THR A 35 1.22 14.26 -1.49
C THR A 35 0.41 13.51 -2.54
N PHE A 36 -0.91 13.48 -2.34
CA PHE A 36 -1.79 12.84 -3.32
C PHE A 36 -1.98 13.77 -4.52
N ASN A 37 -1.64 13.27 -5.71
CA ASN A 37 -1.84 14.02 -6.94
C ASN A 37 -3.31 13.86 -7.37
N THR A 38 -4.09 14.90 -7.15
CA THR A 38 -5.54 14.90 -7.42
C THR A 38 -5.90 16.15 -8.22
N GLU A 39 -5.23 16.33 -9.36
CA GLU A 39 -5.36 17.55 -10.19
C GLU A 39 -6.80 17.83 -10.63
N ASP A 40 -7.64 16.80 -10.73
CA ASP A 40 -9.01 16.92 -11.19
C ASP A 40 -10.01 17.35 -10.11
N LEU A 41 -9.57 17.52 -8.86
CA LEU A 41 -10.44 17.93 -7.76
C LEU A 41 -10.11 19.35 -7.29
N PRO A 42 -11.09 20.10 -6.77
CA PRO A 42 -10.82 21.38 -6.13
C PRO A 42 -9.77 21.23 -5.02
N LYS A 43 -8.86 22.20 -4.91
CA LYS A 43 -7.77 22.13 -3.93
C LYS A 43 -8.24 21.88 -2.50
N SER A 44 -9.38 22.43 -2.12
CA SER A 44 -9.94 22.22 -0.79
C SER A 44 -10.37 20.80 -0.49
N LEU A 45 -10.63 20.00 -1.54
CA LEU A 45 -11.11 18.62 -1.38
C LEU A 45 -10.04 17.57 -1.67
N ARG A 46 -8.97 17.94 -2.39
CA ARG A 46 -8.01 16.97 -2.92
C ARG A 46 -7.29 16.15 -1.86
N ASN A 47 -6.75 16.80 -0.86
CA ASN A 47 -5.90 16.12 0.13
C ASN A 47 -6.65 15.72 1.39
N SER A 48 -7.71 16.46 1.75
CA SER A 48 -8.42 16.21 3.00
C SER A 48 -9.25 14.93 2.97
N HIS A 49 -9.98 14.65 1.87
CA HIS A 49 -10.87 13.48 1.81
C HIS A 49 -10.13 12.16 1.68
N ARG A 50 -9.12 12.07 0.81
CA ARG A 50 -8.35 10.83 0.63
C ARG A 50 -7.52 10.50 1.85
N SER A 51 -6.80 11.51 2.39
CA SER A 51 -6.01 11.33 3.59
C SER A 51 -6.87 10.94 4.77
N TRP A 52 -8.00 11.65 4.96
CA TRP A 52 -8.91 11.38 6.06
C TRP A 52 -9.48 9.96 5.99
N ALA A 53 -9.97 9.54 4.82
CA ALA A 53 -10.56 8.21 4.64
C ALA A 53 -9.52 7.11 4.88
N PHE A 54 -8.31 7.31 4.39
CA PHE A 54 -7.23 6.35 4.59
C PHE A 54 -6.84 6.23 6.05
N PHE A 55 -6.65 7.35 6.75
CA PHE A 55 -6.31 7.34 8.16
C PHE A 55 -7.43 6.73 9.02
N GLN A 56 -8.68 7.00 8.67
CA GLN A 56 -9.81 6.38 9.37
C GLN A 56 -9.81 4.88 9.21
N LEU A 57 -9.58 4.37 7.99
CA LEU A 57 -9.47 2.93 7.74
C LEU A 57 -8.32 2.32 8.55
N GLU A 58 -7.17 2.98 8.57
CA GLU A 58 -6.02 2.54 9.35
C GLU A 58 -6.35 2.42 10.84
N VAL A 59 -7.01 3.44 11.40
CA VAL A 59 -7.42 3.43 12.80
C VAL A 59 -8.39 2.29 13.09
N PHE A 60 -9.40 2.10 12.24
CA PHE A 60 -10.38 1.03 12.42
C PHE A 60 -9.73 -0.35 12.31
N LEU A 61 -8.88 -0.53 11.33
CA LEU A 61 -8.17 -1.80 11.14
C LEU A 61 -7.26 -2.10 12.33
N THR A 62 -6.54 -1.10 12.82
CA THR A 62 -5.60 -1.25 13.93
C THR A 62 -6.32 -1.74 15.18
N TYR A 63 -7.41 -1.08 15.58
CA TYR A 63 -8.07 -1.48 16.82
C TYR A 63 -8.81 -2.82 16.68
N LYS A 64 -9.39 -3.10 15.51
CA LYS A 64 -10.05 -4.41 15.28
C LYS A 64 -9.04 -5.54 15.20
N ALA A 65 -7.88 -5.29 14.62
CA ALA A 65 -6.79 -6.27 14.59
C ALA A 65 -6.28 -6.59 15.99
N GLN A 66 -6.08 -5.57 16.83
CA GLN A 66 -5.63 -5.76 18.20
C GLN A 66 -6.60 -6.62 19.00
N ALA A 67 -7.90 -6.49 18.75
CA ALA A 67 -8.93 -7.27 19.47
C ALA A 67 -8.80 -8.78 19.19
N VAL A 68 -8.19 -9.18 18.10
CA VAL A 68 -7.95 -10.59 17.73
C VAL A 68 -6.47 -10.97 17.75
N GLN A 69 -5.64 -10.18 18.42
CA GLN A 69 -4.19 -10.41 18.53
C GLN A 69 -3.45 -10.36 17.20
N SER A 70 -3.96 -9.57 16.26
CA SER A 70 -3.30 -9.26 15.01
C SER A 70 -2.63 -7.88 15.08
N THR A 71 -1.71 -7.60 14.17
CA THR A 71 -0.89 -6.40 14.20
C THR A 71 -1.01 -5.65 12.87
N VAL A 72 -0.96 -4.33 12.92
CA VAL A 72 -0.86 -3.50 11.72
C VAL A 72 0.54 -2.88 11.69
N VAL A 73 1.24 -3.05 10.58
CA VAL A 73 2.59 -2.52 10.34
C VAL A 73 2.54 -1.60 9.14
N LYS A 74 3.21 -0.47 9.23
CA LYS A 74 3.33 0.49 8.13
C LYS A 74 4.72 0.43 7.53
N VAL A 75 4.80 0.39 6.21
CA VAL A 75 6.06 0.32 5.46
C VAL A 75 6.20 1.51 4.51
N SER A 76 7.42 1.80 4.10
CA SER A 76 7.70 2.90 3.17
C SER A 76 7.00 2.67 1.83
N PRO A 77 6.29 3.67 1.28
CA PRO A 77 5.66 3.56 -0.04
C PRO A 77 6.65 3.71 -1.20
N ALA A 78 7.92 3.99 -0.94
CA ALA A 78 8.92 4.24 -1.99
C ALA A 78 9.03 3.04 -2.94
N TYR A 79 8.80 3.30 -4.23
CA TYR A 79 8.94 2.36 -5.34
C TYR A 79 8.03 1.13 -5.31
N THR A 80 7.05 1.06 -4.41
CA THR A 80 6.15 -0.10 -4.33
C THR A 80 5.30 -0.29 -5.59
N SER A 81 5.05 0.78 -6.34
CA SER A 81 4.31 0.73 -7.60
C SER A 81 5.21 0.63 -8.84
N GLN A 82 6.54 0.61 -8.67
CA GLN A 82 7.50 0.65 -9.77
C GLN A 82 8.39 -0.59 -9.86
N ARG A 83 8.53 -1.33 -8.79
CA ARG A 83 9.45 -2.47 -8.70
C ARG A 83 8.80 -3.74 -9.25
N CYS A 84 9.51 -4.42 -10.16
CA CYS A 84 9.09 -5.74 -10.61
C CYS A 84 9.34 -6.78 -9.51
N PRO A 85 8.31 -7.54 -9.08
CA PRO A 85 8.50 -8.55 -8.03
C PRO A 85 9.29 -9.76 -8.49
N LYS A 86 9.47 -9.95 -9.81
CA LYS A 86 10.21 -11.09 -10.36
C LYS A 86 11.71 -10.80 -10.49
N CYS A 87 12.08 -9.68 -11.09
CA CYS A 87 13.50 -9.39 -11.37
C CYS A 87 14.06 -8.23 -10.55
N GLY A 88 13.22 -7.48 -9.83
CA GLY A 88 13.64 -6.37 -8.99
C GLY A 88 13.87 -5.05 -9.72
N LEU A 89 13.67 -5.00 -11.03
CA LEU A 89 13.84 -3.76 -11.78
C LEU A 89 12.85 -2.70 -11.30
N ILE A 90 13.37 -1.50 -11.04
CA ILE A 90 12.54 -0.35 -10.67
C ILE A 90 12.45 0.57 -11.87
N ALA A 91 11.26 0.64 -12.47
CA ALA A 91 11.03 1.48 -13.64
C ALA A 91 9.61 2.03 -13.63
N LYS A 92 9.50 3.33 -13.52
CA LYS A 92 8.20 4.02 -13.53
C LYS A 92 7.46 3.79 -14.84
N THR A 93 8.18 3.67 -15.94
CA THR A 93 7.60 3.47 -17.28
C THR A 93 6.95 2.11 -17.47
N ASN A 94 7.22 1.14 -16.61
CA ASN A 94 6.60 -0.18 -16.68
C ASN A 94 5.14 -0.17 -16.20
N ARG A 95 4.73 0.87 -15.48
CA ARG A 95 3.35 1.02 -15.01
C ARG A 95 2.51 1.79 -16.02
N HIS A 96 1.40 1.19 -16.41
CA HIS A 96 0.43 1.76 -17.35
C HIS A 96 -0.85 2.09 -16.60
N HIS A 97 -0.96 3.34 -16.12
CA HIS A 97 -2.09 3.81 -15.31
C HIS A 97 -3.44 3.68 -16.03
N ASP A 98 -3.45 3.94 -17.34
CA ASP A 98 -4.69 3.97 -18.11
C ASP A 98 -5.36 2.60 -18.17
N THR A 99 -4.57 1.54 -18.21
CA THR A 99 -5.08 0.16 -18.33
C THR A 99 -4.93 -0.62 -17.03
N HIS A 100 -4.41 -0.01 -15.97
CA HIS A 100 -4.12 -0.67 -14.69
C HIS A 100 -3.23 -1.90 -14.85
N GLU A 101 -2.24 -1.81 -15.73
CA GLU A 101 -1.31 -2.89 -16.01
C GLU A 101 0.12 -2.51 -15.65
N TYR A 102 0.90 -3.50 -15.30
CA TYR A 102 2.34 -3.40 -15.13
C TYR A 102 3.01 -4.42 -16.05
N TRP A 103 3.96 -3.95 -16.85
CA TRP A 103 4.76 -4.79 -17.75
C TRP A 103 6.23 -4.52 -17.50
N CYS A 104 6.96 -5.54 -17.08
CA CYS A 104 8.39 -5.40 -16.91
C CYS A 104 9.11 -5.49 -18.27
N ALA A 105 9.80 -4.42 -18.64
CA ALA A 105 10.57 -4.40 -19.88
C ALA A 105 11.77 -5.35 -19.85
N GLN A 106 12.25 -5.72 -18.67
CA GLN A 106 13.41 -6.57 -18.51
C GLN A 106 13.08 -8.07 -18.55
N CYS A 107 12.09 -8.50 -17.76
CA CYS A 107 11.79 -9.93 -17.61
C CYS A 107 10.42 -10.34 -18.18
N GLN A 108 9.67 -9.40 -18.75
CA GLN A 108 8.36 -9.61 -19.37
C GLN A 108 7.24 -10.00 -18.40
N TYR A 109 7.45 -9.85 -17.09
CA TYR A 109 6.40 -10.10 -16.10
C TYR A 109 5.25 -9.09 -16.28
N ARG A 110 4.02 -9.58 -16.25
CA ARG A 110 2.79 -8.76 -16.35
C ARG A 110 1.84 -9.06 -15.21
N CYS A 111 1.23 -8.03 -14.69
CA CYS A 111 0.14 -8.16 -13.72
C CYS A 111 -0.65 -6.85 -13.63
N ASN A 112 -1.73 -6.88 -12.87
CA ASN A 112 -2.45 -5.66 -12.48
C ASN A 112 -1.54 -4.80 -11.61
N ASP A 113 -1.59 -3.47 -11.80
CA ASP A 113 -0.70 -2.54 -11.10
C ASP A 113 -0.96 -2.46 -9.59
N ASP A 114 -2.22 -2.59 -9.16
CA ASP A 114 -2.55 -2.63 -7.73
C ASP A 114 -2.06 -3.91 -7.07
N ARG A 115 -2.19 -5.02 -7.78
CA ARG A 115 -1.66 -6.31 -7.30
C ARG A 115 -0.15 -6.25 -7.15
N LEU A 116 0.53 -5.62 -8.09
CA LEU A 116 1.99 -5.45 -8.02
C LEU A 116 2.39 -4.66 -6.78
N GLY A 117 1.69 -3.57 -6.52
CA GLY A 117 1.90 -2.77 -5.30
C GLY A 117 1.73 -3.60 -4.04
N ALA A 118 0.65 -4.38 -3.98
CA ALA A 118 0.38 -5.26 -2.84
C ALA A 118 1.47 -6.31 -2.65
N MET A 119 1.99 -6.89 -3.73
CA MET A 119 3.09 -7.87 -3.66
C MET A 119 4.37 -7.26 -3.09
N ASN A 120 4.70 -6.03 -3.50
CA ASN A 120 5.87 -5.33 -2.98
C ASN A 120 5.69 -4.94 -1.51
N ILE A 121 4.50 -4.53 -1.12
CA ILE A 121 4.18 -4.22 0.28
C ILE A 121 4.28 -5.48 1.14
N GLU A 122 3.77 -6.60 0.65
CA GLU A 122 3.90 -7.90 1.34
C GLU A 122 5.36 -8.28 1.55
N MET A 123 6.19 -8.10 0.54
CA MET A 123 7.64 -8.36 0.64
C MET A 123 8.27 -7.54 1.77
N LEU A 124 7.92 -6.26 1.86
CA LEU A 124 8.41 -5.40 2.93
C LEU A 124 7.90 -5.85 4.30
N GLY A 125 6.68 -6.35 4.36
CA GLY A 125 6.13 -6.96 5.58
C GLY A 125 6.92 -8.19 6.01
N GLN A 126 7.33 -9.03 5.06
CA GLN A 126 8.19 -10.18 5.33
C GLN A 126 9.56 -9.73 5.85
N ASP A 127 10.14 -8.69 5.28
CA ASP A 127 11.39 -8.12 5.77
C ASP A 127 11.25 -7.66 7.22
N TRP A 128 10.15 -7.01 7.54
CA TRP A 128 9.88 -6.59 8.91
C TRP A 128 9.78 -7.78 9.86
N LEU A 129 9.09 -8.85 9.47
CA LEU A 129 9.00 -10.08 10.25
C LEU A 129 10.39 -10.73 10.46
N ASN A 130 11.29 -10.56 9.51
CA ASN A 130 12.66 -11.07 9.59
C ASN A 130 13.61 -10.14 10.37
N GLY A 131 13.10 -9.08 10.98
CA GLY A 131 13.87 -8.22 11.87
C GLY A 131 14.31 -6.89 11.29
N VAL A 132 13.97 -6.57 10.04
CA VAL A 132 14.29 -5.27 9.45
C VAL A 132 13.37 -4.22 10.06
N LYS A 133 13.91 -3.24 10.78
CA LYS A 133 13.12 -2.28 11.55
C LYS A 133 12.33 -1.31 10.67
N ARG A 134 12.92 -0.86 9.56
CA ARG A 134 12.30 0.09 8.63
C ARG A 134 12.50 -0.38 7.20
N PRO A 135 11.79 -1.44 6.78
CA PRO A 135 11.97 -1.98 5.44
C PRO A 135 11.55 -0.98 4.37
N LYS A 136 12.37 -0.86 3.35
CA LYS A 136 12.10 0.00 2.19
C LYS A 136 12.77 -0.57 0.96
N ILE A 137 12.17 -0.33 -0.19
CA ILE A 137 12.79 -0.66 -1.48
C ILE A 137 13.87 0.37 -1.77
N GLN A 138 15.08 -0.09 -2.05
CA GLN A 138 16.18 0.78 -2.40
C GLN A 138 16.47 0.66 -3.89
N LYS A 139 16.55 1.81 -4.55
CA LYS A 139 16.99 1.86 -5.93
C LYS A 139 18.51 1.79 -5.94
N LEU A 140 19.02 0.74 -6.55
CA LEU A 140 20.46 0.60 -6.70
C LEU A 140 20.96 1.68 -7.68
N THR A 141 21.81 2.58 -7.20
CA THR A 141 22.50 3.49 -8.07
C THR A 141 23.63 2.73 -8.74
N THR A 142 23.51 2.48 -10.02
CA THR A 142 24.63 1.98 -10.80
C THR A 142 25.67 3.10 -10.91
N THR A 143 26.68 3.07 -10.07
CA THR A 143 27.89 3.80 -10.29
C THR A 143 28.69 3.01 -11.31
N GLY A 144 28.53 3.36 -12.54
CA GLY A 144 29.33 2.68 -13.56
C GLY A 144 29.91 3.65 -14.51
#